data_2f7cd8d9ddaf0b8f3800af50650890c6
#
_entry.id   2f7cd8d9ddaf0b8f3800af50650890c6
#
_cell.length_a   1.000
_cell.length_b   1.000
_cell.length_c   1.000
_cell.angle_alpha   90.00
_cell.angle_beta   90.00
_cell.angle_gamma   90.00
#
_symmetry.space_group_name_H-M   'P 1'
#
loop_
_entity.id
_entity.type
_entity.pdbx_description
1 polymer ?
#
loop_
_entity_poly.entity_id
_entity_poly.type
_entity_poly.pdbx_seq_one_letter_code
_entity_poly.pdbx_strand_id
1 'polypeptide(L)'
;AWDDAAEHMYLCSKKGKVTYKTKKNAQTTAKASGSHNRKKQYILEEGTPIAPLVDMGVFTPEGKVVRTMYDKFRQINRFLEMVGDAVGDDTSETLHIIDFGCGKSYLTFVLYYYFTEIQKRNVQIAGLDLKADVIKNCNAAAKKYGYENLHFEVGDINGYRTDAPVDMVVTLHACDTCLLYTSPSPRDPKTS
;
A
#
# COMPACT_ATOMS: atom_id res chain seq x y z
N ALA A 1 26.18 -18.76 17.51
CA ALA A 1 25.11 -19.30 18.34
C ALA A 1 24.72 -18.29 19.40
N TRP A 2 23.47 -18.25 19.79
CA TRP A 2 22.90 -17.34 20.78
C TRP A 2 22.24 -18.14 21.87
N ASP A 3 22.33 -17.65 23.09
CA ASP A 3 21.43 -17.99 24.18
C ASP A 3 21.00 -16.70 24.92
N ASP A 4 20.11 -16.81 25.87
CA ASP A 4 19.57 -15.66 26.60
C ASP A 4 20.59 -14.96 27.50
N ALA A 5 21.74 -15.61 27.76
CA ALA A 5 22.77 -15.12 28.68
C ALA A 5 24.01 -14.56 27.94
N ALA A 6 24.34 -15.05 26.79
CA ALA A 6 25.55 -14.68 26.08
C ALA A 6 25.52 -14.88 24.55
N GLU A 7 26.30 -14.07 23.87
CA GLU A 7 26.61 -14.24 22.47
C GLU A 7 27.85 -15.14 22.33
N HIS A 8 27.76 -16.21 21.56
CA HIS A 8 28.82 -17.18 21.31
C HIS A 8 29.37 -17.06 19.89
N MET A 9 30.64 -16.73 19.79
CA MET A 9 31.32 -16.56 18.49
C MET A 9 32.39 -17.61 18.32
N TYR A 10 32.33 -18.36 17.21
CA TYR A 10 33.35 -19.31 16.79
C TYR A 10 34.07 -18.80 15.56
N LEU A 11 35.39 -18.56 15.68
CA LEU A 11 36.22 -18.10 14.60
C LEU A 11 37.13 -19.28 14.13
N CYS A 12 36.92 -19.71 12.87
CA CYS A 12 37.69 -20.77 12.27
C CYS A 12 38.76 -20.17 11.32
N SER A 13 40.04 -20.46 11.55
CA SER A 13 41.09 -20.07 10.63
C SER A 13 41.21 -21.06 9.47
N LYS A 14 41.80 -20.65 8.34
CA LYS A 14 42.10 -21.54 7.20
C LYS A 14 43.00 -22.72 7.56
N LYS A 15 43.73 -22.68 8.68
CA LYS A 15 44.60 -23.74 9.20
C LYS A 15 43.88 -24.65 10.22
N GLY A 16 42.54 -24.60 10.31
CA GLY A 16 41.76 -25.46 11.18
C GLY A 16 41.76 -25.07 12.67
N LYS A 17 42.36 -23.94 13.05
CA LYS A 17 42.35 -23.49 14.43
C LYS A 17 41.01 -22.80 14.70
N VAL A 18 40.25 -23.31 15.70
CA VAL A 18 39.00 -22.76 16.17
C VAL A 18 39.24 -21.92 17.41
N THR A 19 38.82 -20.68 17.40
CA THR A 19 38.84 -19.78 18.56
C THR A 19 37.40 -19.51 19.00
N TYR A 20 37.14 -19.75 20.26
CA TYR A 20 35.84 -19.50 20.89
C TYR A 20 35.89 -18.20 21.70
N LYS A 21 34.91 -17.34 21.49
CA LYS A 21 34.71 -16.11 22.29
C LYS A 21 33.25 -16.04 22.73
N THR A 22 33.05 -15.68 24.00
CA THR A 22 31.74 -15.36 24.57
C THR A 22 31.74 -13.92 24.99
N LYS A 23 30.63 -13.25 24.72
CA LYS A 23 30.33 -11.92 25.23
C LYS A 23 29.05 -12.04 26.05
N LYS A 24 29.14 -11.84 27.37
CA LYS A 24 27.96 -11.80 28.22
C LYS A 24 27.09 -10.62 27.81
N ASN A 25 25.80 -10.86 27.60
CA ASN A 25 24.85 -9.79 27.40
C ASN A 25 24.80 -8.98 28.69
N ALA A 26 25.03 -7.67 28.61
CA ALA A 26 24.78 -6.80 29.75
C ALA A 26 23.31 -7.01 30.14
N GLN A 27 23.06 -7.21 31.44
CA GLN A 27 21.71 -7.37 31.96
C GLN A 27 20.84 -6.19 31.49
N THR A 28 20.16 -6.38 30.39
CA THR A 28 19.03 -5.55 30.04
C THR A 28 17.96 -5.94 31.04
N THR A 29 17.65 -5.01 31.95
CA THR A 29 16.46 -5.06 32.80
C THR A 29 15.31 -5.69 32.02
N ALA A 30 14.75 -6.75 32.57
CA ALA A 30 13.73 -7.57 31.95
C ALA A 30 12.72 -6.71 31.17
N LYS A 31 12.84 -6.69 29.86
CA LYS A 31 11.73 -6.32 29.02
C LYS A 31 10.70 -7.42 29.22
N ALA A 32 9.59 -7.02 29.84
CA ALA A 32 8.42 -7.87 29.98
C ALA A 32 8.25 -8.70 28.72
N SER A 33 8.12 -10.02 28.87
CA SER A 33 7.80 -10.95 27.81
C SER A 33 6.58 -10.43 27.07
N GLY A 34 6.83 -9.74 25.97
CA GLY A 34 5.76 -9.29 25.09
C GLY A 34 5.08 -10.56 24.60
N SER A 35 3.86 -10.76 25.06
CA SER A 35 2.97 -11.82 24.59
C SER A 35 3.13 -11.96 23.08
N HIS A 36 3.46 -13.17 22.60
CA HIS A 36 3.54 -13.51 21.18
C HIS A 36 2.21 -13.30 20.43
N ASN A 37 1.20 -12.80 21.12
CA ASN A 37 -0.16 -12.55 20.64
C ASN A 37 -0.44 -11.05 20.49
N ARG A 38 0.49 -10.29 19.89
CA ARG A 38 0.17 -8.94 19.42
C ARG A 38 -0.87 -9.08 18.32
N LYS A 39 -2.13 -8.80 18.63
CA LYS A 39 -3.16 -8.59 17.62
C LYS A 39 -2.64 -7.49 16.70
N LYS A 40 -2.42 -7.84 15.44
CA LYS A 40 -2.02 -6.87 14.42
C LYS A 40 -3.18 -5.86 14.31
N GLN A 41 -2.94 -4.62 14.65
CA GLN A 41 -3.91 -3.56 14.39
C GLN A 41 -3.90 -3.29 12.89
N TYR A 42 -5.05 -3.40 12.27
CA TYR A 42 -5.25 -3.07 10.88
C TYR A 42 -5.86 -1.66 10.78
N ILE A 43 -5.55 -0.93 9.71
CA ILE A 43 -6.16 0.38 9.42
C ILE A 43 -7.64 0.22 9.14
N LEU A 44 -8.00 -0.81 8.36
CA LEU A 44 -9.38 -1.20 8.13
C LEU A 44 -9.75 -2.28 9.15
N GLU A 45 -10.73 -2.00 9.97
CA GLU A 45 -11.18 -2.93 11.02
C GLU A 45 -12.48 -3.63 10.61
N GLU A 46 -12.70 -4.82 11.18
CA GLU A 46 -13.98 -5.51 11.06
C GLU A 46 -15.06 -4.80 11.90
N GLY A 47 -16.30 -4.90 11.46
CA GLY A 47 -17.48 -4.36 12.16
C GLY A 47 -18.15 -3.21 11.43
N THR A 48 -17.45 -2.52 10.54
CA THR A 48 -18.04 -1.47 9.68
C THR A 48 -18.00 -1.91 8.23
N PRO A 49 -19.16 -2.06 7.56
CA PRO A 49 -19.18 -2.43 6.14
C PRO A 49 -18.65 -1.27 5.31
N ILE A 50 -17.62 -1.52 4.53
CA ILE A 50 -17.02 -0.58 3.59
C ILE A 50 -17.52 -0.98 2.20
N ALA A 51 -18.38 -0.15 1.59
CA ALA A 51 -19.11 -0.48 0.37
C ALA A 51 -18.21 -1.03 -0.76
N PRO A 52 -17.06 -0.42 -1.12
CA PRO A 52 -16.14 -0.98 -2.10
C PRO A 52 -15.63 -2.39 -1.73
N LEU A 53 -15.34 -2.65 -0.46
CA LEU A 53 -14.83 -3.94 -0.01
C LEU A 53 -15.93 -5.02 0.03
N VAL A 54 -17.18 -4.63 0.26
CA VAL A 54 -18.34 -5.52 0.14
C VAL A 54 -18.56 -5.92 -1.31
N ASP A 55 -18.56 -4.97 -2.23
CA ASP A 55 -18.71 -5.23 -3.67
C ASP A 55 -17.55 -6.09 -4.23
N MET A 56 -16.36 -5.97 -3.65
CA MET A 56 -15.21 -6.85 -3.96
C MET A 56 -15.33 -8.26 -3.37
N GLY A 57 -16.26 -8.50 -2.48
CA GLY A 57 -16.36 -9.75 -1.72
C GLY A 57 -15.25 -9.94 -0.67
N VAL A 58 -14.55 -8.88 -0.29
CA VAL A 58 -13.56 -8.90 0.81
C VAL A 58 -14.25 -8.80 2.16
N PHE A 59 -15.31 -7.97 2.25
CA PHE A 59 -16.17 -7.88 3.40
C PHE A 59 -17.54 -8.50 3.12
N THR A 60 -18.18 -9.01 4.16
CA THR A 60 -19.61 -9.31 4.15
C THR A 60 -20.41 -8.01 4.32
N PRO A 61 -21.72 -8.01 4.04
CA PRO A 61 -22.59 -6.85 4.32
C PRO A 61 -22.58 -6.42 5.79
N GLU A 62 -22.25 -7.34 6.72
CA GLU A 62 -22.12 -7.06 8.16
C GLU A 62 -20.73 -6.53 8.54
N GLY A 63 -19.84 -6.30 7.58
CA GLY A 63 -18.50 -5.78 7.82
C GLY A 63 -17.49 -6.80 8.34
N LYS A 64 -17.72 -8.10 8.16
CA LYS A 64 -16.75 -9.14 8.52
C LYS A 64 -15.87 -9.50 7.33
N VAL A 65 -14.60 -9.77 7.58
CA VAL A 65 -13.69 -10.24 6.53
C VAL A 65 -14.07 -11.65 6.07
N VAL A 66 -14.25 -11.83 4.77
CA VAL A 66 -14.49 -13.13 4.17
C VAL A 66 -13.21 -13.97 4.28
N ARG A 67 -13.30 -15.16 4.90
CA ARG A 67 -12.14 -16.00 5.25
C ARG A 67 -11.19 -16.27 4.07
N THR A 68 -11.74 -16.53 2.89
CA THR A 68 -10.96 -16.79 1.67
C THR A 68 -10.28 -15.53 1.11
N MET A 69 -10.71 -14.35 1.53
CA MET A 69 -10.20 -13.06 1.10
C MET A 69 -9.26 -12.40 2.13
N TYR A 70 -8.92 -13.13 3.19
CA TYR A 70 -8.12 -12.58 4.28
C TYR A 70 -6.73 -12.11 3.83
N ASP A 71 -6.11 -12.81 2.87
CA ASP A 71 -4.82 -12.37 2.30
C ASP A 71 -4.97 -11.07 1.51
N LYS A 72 -6.07 -10.91 0.76
CA LYS A 72 -6.38 -9.68 0.05
C LYS A 72 -6.62 -8.52 1.03
N PHE A 73 -7.36 -8.77 2.10
CA PHE A 73 -7.57 -7.81 3.17
C PHE A 73 -6.22 -7.34 3.79
N ARG A 74 -5.29 -8.27 4.05
CA ARG A 74 -3.96 -7.92 4.56
C ARG A 74 -3.14 -7.09 3.57
N GLN A 75 -3.20 -7.43 2.28
CA GLN A 75 -2.53 -6.65 1.23
C GLN A 75 -3.06 -5.22 1.14
N ILE A 76 -4.39 -5.05 1.21
CA ILE A 76 -5.03 -3.73 1.22
C ILE A 76 -4.56 -2.91 2.43
N ASN A 77 -4.58 -3.48 3.63
CA ASN A 77 -4.10 -2.78 4.82
C ASN A 77 -2.63 -2.38 4.70
N ARG A 78 -1.77 -3.28 4.17
CA ARG A 78 -0.36 -2.95 3.94
C ARG A 78 -0.17 -1.83 2.93
N PHE A 79 -0.97 -1.80 1.89
CA PHE A 79 -0.98 -0.70 0.93
C PHE A 79 -1.33 0.63 1.60
N LEU A 80 -2.38 0.66 2.43
CA LEU A 80 -2.78 1.86 3.15
C LEU A 80 -1.73 2.33 4.18
N GLU A 81 -1.05 1.40 4.88
CA GLU A 81 0.10 1.73 5.73
C GLU A 81 1.18 2.48 4.93
N MET A 82 1.57 1.92 3.77
CA MET A 82 2.61 2.53 2.92
C MET A 82 2.20 3.91 2.40
N VAL A 83 0.94 4.07 2.01
CA VAL A 83 0.42 5.36 1.54
C VAL A 83 0.37 6.38 2.67
N GLY A 84 -0.09 5.98 3.86
CA GLY A 84 -0.11 6.84 5.04
C GLY A 84 1.29 7.32 5.43
N ASP A 85 2.26 6.41 5.45
CA ASP A 85 3.67 6.74 5.73
C ASP A 85 4.26 7.73 4.69
N ALA A 86 3.86 7.60 3.42
CA ALA A 86 4.36 8.45 2.33
C ALA A 86 3.77 9.86 2.35
N VAL A 87 2.50 9.99 2.71
CA VAL A 87 1.78 11.29 2.71
C VAL A 87 2.03 12.08 3.99
N GLY A 88 2.27 11.40 5.12
CA GLY A 88 2.43 12.04 6.43
C GLY A 88 1.13 12.62 6.99
N ASP A 89 1.27 13.37 8.08
CA ASP A 89 0.14 13.80 8.94
C ASP A 89 -0.39 15.21 8.61
N ASP A 90 0.18 15.93 7.64
CA ASP A 90 -0.31 17.26 7.27
C ASP A 90 -1.68 17.16 6.59
N THR A 91 -2.71 17.68 7.25
CA THR A 91 -4.11 17.69 6.78
C THR A 91 -4.60 19.05 6.36
N SER A 92 -3.73 20.06 6.31
CA SER A 92 -4.10 21.48 6.08
C SER A 92 -4.57 21.74 4.65
N GLU A 93 -4.12 20.95 3.69
CA GLU A 93 -4.41 21.11 2.27
C GLU A 93 -5.18 19.92 1.69
N THR A 94 -5.89 20.17 0.59
CA THR A 94 -6.52 19.09 -0.20
C THR A 94 -5.44 18.28 -0.89
N LEU A 95 -5.47 16.96 -0.70
CA LEU A 95 -4.52 16.03 -1.32
C LEU A 95 -4.97 15.66 -2.74
N HIS A 96 -4.13 15.90 -3.73
CA HIS A 96 -4.39 15.56 -5.13
C HIS A 96 -3.64 14.30 -5.53
N ILE A 97 -4.38 13.25 -5.87
CA ILE A 97 -3.82 11.93 -6.21
C ILE A 97 -4.21 11.55 -7.63
N ILE A 98 -3.27 10.98 -8.36
CA ILE A 98 -3.53 10.39 -9.68
C ILE A 98 -3.20 8.89 -9.63
N ASP A 99 -4.13 8.05 -10.10
CA ASP A 99 -3.94 6.61 -10.24
C ASP A 99 -3.91 6.22 -11.73
N PHE A 100 -2.72 5.96 -12.25
CA PHE A 100 -2.54 5.53 -13.63
C PHE A 100 -2.69 4.02 -13.80
N GLY A 101 -3.47 3.61 -14.81
CA GLY A 101 -3.79 2.21 -15.05
C GLY A 101 -4.68 1.65 -13.94
N CYS A 102 -5.65 2.45 -13.49
CA CYS A 102 -6.48 2.11 -12.33
C CYS A 102 -7.29 0.80 -12.50
N GLY A 103 -7.49 0.34 -13.73
CA GLY A 103 -8.21 -0.91 -14.02
C GLY A 103 -9.60 -0.92 -13.36
N LYS A 104 -9.91 -1.97 -12.60
CA LYS A 104 -11.16 -2.06 -11.83
C LYS A 104 -11.19 -1.14 -10.60
N SER A 105 -10.15 -0.36 -10.37
CA SER A 105 -10.03 0.72 -9.38
C SER A 105 -10.34 0.34 -7.91
N TYR A 106 -10.26 -0.93 -7.57
CA TYR A 106 -10.60 -1.35 -6.20
C TYR A 106 -9.75 -0.64 -5.14
N LEU A 107 -8.44 -0.52 -5.40
CA LEU A 107 -7.54 0.16 -4.48
C LEU A 107 -7.76 1.66 -4.45
N THR A 108 -8.13 2.27 -5.58
CA THR A 108 -8.48 3.69 -5.67
C THR A 108 -9.71 4.03 -4.82
N PHE A 109 -10.75 3.17 -4.84
CA PHE A 109 -11.94 3.33 -3.99
C PHE A 109 -11.58 3.21 -2.49
N VAL A 110 -10.75 2.24 -2.14
CA VAL A 110 -10.31 2.05 -0.75
C VAL A 110 -9.42 3.21 -0.30
N LEU A 111 -8.59 3.74 -1.20
CA LEU A 111 -7.74 4.89 -0.93
C LEU A 111 -8.57 6.15 -0.65
N TYR A 112 -9.63 6.39 -1.46
CA TYR A 112 -10.57 7.48 -1.22
C TYR A 112 -11.23 7.36 0.16
N TYR A 113 -11.78 6.16 0.48
CA TYR A 113 -12.36 5.88 1.79
C TYR A 113 -11.37 6.13 2.94
N TYR A 114 -10.13 5.70 2.78
CA TYR A 114 -9.07 5.88 3.79
C TYR A 114 -8.85 7.36 4.10
N PHE A 115 -8.68 8.18 3.09
CA PHE A 115 -8.45 9.60 3.32
C PHE A 115 -9.68 10.33 3.85
N THR A 116 -10.87 10.06 3.29
CA THR A 116 -12.08 10.78 3.70
C THR A 116 -12.64 10.30 5.01
N GLU A 117 -12.72 8.98 5.23
CA GLU A 117 -13.41 8.43 6.40
C GLU A 117 -12.50 8.14 7.59
N ILE A 118 -11.26 7.71 7.34
CA ILE A 118 -10.33 7.36 8.42
C ILE A 118 -9.45 8.55 8.78
N GLN A 119 -8.78 9.15 7.80
CA GLN A 119 -7.89 10.30 8.01
C GLN A 119 -8.63 11.63 8.16
N LYS A 120 -9.93 11.68 7.78
CA LYS A 120 -10.75 12.91 7.76
C LYS A 120 -10.09 14.05 6.99
N ARG A 121 -9.42 13.70 5.90
CA ARG A 121 -8.67 14.60 5.03
C ARG A 121 -9.42 14.86 3.73
N ASN A 122 -9.38 16.09 3.25
CA ASN A 122 -9.88 16.39 1.92
C ASN A 122 -8.96 15.76 0.86
N VAL A 123 -9.56 15.07 -0.10
CA VAL A 123 -8.82 14.42 -1.19
C VAL A 123 -9.56 14.57 -2.50
N GLN A 124 -8.82 14.77 -3.58
CA GLN A 124 -9.29 14.66 -4.96
C GLN A 124 -8.48 13.56 -5.64
N ILE A 125 -9.15 12.58 -6.20
CA ILE A 125 -8.48 11.47 -6.88
C ILE A 125 -8.97 11.38 -8.32
N ALA A 126 -8.01 11.36 -9.26
CA ALA A 126 -8.25 11.08 -10.67
C ALA A 126 -7.69 9.68 -11.00
N GLY A 127 -8.55 8.77 -11.45
CA GLY A 127 -8.15 7.46 -11.97
C GLY A 127 -8.13 7.48 -13.49
N LEU A 128 -7.06 6.97 -14.10
CA LEU A 128 -6.93 6.89 -15.55
C LEU A 128 -6.74 5.46 -16.02
N ASP A 129 -7.45 5.09 -17.09
CA ASP A 129 -7.26 3.82 -17.79
C ASP A 129 -7.57 4.00 -19.29
N LEU A 130 -6.99 3.16 -20.13
CA LEU A 130 -7.23 3.23 -21.59
C LEU A 130 -8.59 2.67 -22.00
N LYS A 131 -9.24 1.89 -21.16
CA LYS A 131 -10.48 1.17 -21.47
C LYS A 131 -11.70 1.98 -21.06
N ALA A 132 -12.42 2.54 -22.03
CA ALA A 132 -13.61 3.36 -21.80
C ALA A 132 -14.70 2.64 -20.99
N ASP A 133 -14.92 1.34 -21.21
CA ASP A 133 -15.92 0.56 -20.47
C ASP A 133 -15.55 0.43 -18.99
N VAL A 134 -14.26 0.29 -18.68
CA VAL A 134 -13.75 0.25 -17.31
C VAL A 134 -14.02 1.59 -16.64
N ILE A 135 -13.67 2.68 -17.28
CA ILE A 135 -13.88 4.04 -16.78
C ILE A 135 -15.36 4.33 -16.50
N LYS A 136 -16.24 3.95 -17.44
CA LYS A 136 -17.69 4.08 -17.25
C LYS A 136 -18.17 3.35 -16.00
N ASN A 137 -17.72 2.11 -15.80
CA ASN A 137 -18.09 1.32 -14.64
C ASN A 137 -17.53 1.90 -13.33
N CYS A 138 -16.30 2.41 -13.35
CA CYS A 138 -15.68 3.04 -12.19
C CYS A 138 -16.40 4.33 -11.79
N ASN A 139 -16.77 5.19 -12.73
CA ASN A 139 -17.55 6.39 -12.44
C ASN A 139 -18.95 6.05 -11.90
N ALA A 140 -19.61 5.01 -12.43
CA ALA A 140 -20.89 4.53 -11.89
C ALA A 140 -20.74 4.03 -10.44
N ALA A 141 -19.65 3.32 -10.13
CA ALA A 141 -19.36 2.85 -8.78
C ALA A 141 -19.03 4.02 -7.83
N ALA A 142 -18.23 5.00 -8.25
CA ALA A 142 -17.93 6.20 -7.47
C ALA A 142 -19.21 6.92 -7.08
N LYS A 143 -20.14 7.12 -8.04
CA LYS A 143 -21.45 7.70 -7.79
C LYS A 143 -22.29 6.86 -6.83
N LYS A 144 -22.28 5.53 -6.99
CA LYS A 144 -22.98 4.59 -6.08
C LYS A 144 -22.52 4.74 -4.64
N TYR A 145 -21.19 4.94 -4.43
CA TYR A 145 -20.59 5.08 -3.10
C TYR A 145 -20.68 6.51 -2.53
N GLY A 146 -21.14 7.49 -3.32
CA GLY A 146 -21.18 8.90 -2.91
C GLY A 146 -19.79 9.55 -2.87
N TYR A 147 -18.83 9.08 -3.67
CA TYR A 147 -17.46 9.58 -3.70
C TYR A 147 -17.35 10.74 -4.71
N GLU A 148 -17.74 11.94 -4.28
CA GLU A 148 -17.89 13.11 -5.15
C GLU A 148 -16.56 13.62 -5.73
N ASN A 149 -15.47 13.52 -4.98
CA ASN A 149 -14.13 13.97 -5.39
C ASN A 149 -13.28 12.84 -5.98
N LEU A 150 -13.89 11.73 -6.38
CA LEU A 150 -13.26 10.63 -7.09
C LEU A 150 -13.85 10.52 -8.49
N HIS A 151 -13.05 10.75 -9.51
CA HIS A 151 -13.46 10.64 -10.90
C HIS A 151 -12.48 9.81 -11.71
N PHE A 152 -12.98 9.28 -12.83
CA PHE A 152 -12.19 8.43 -13.71
C PHE A 152 -12.29 8.91 -15.15
N GLU A 153 -11.15 8.94 -15.85
CA GLU A 153 -11.03 9.45 -17.22
C GLU A 153 -10.29 8.44 -18.10
N VAL A 154 -10.64 8.45 -19.39
CA VAL A 154 -9.90 7.66 -20.38
C VAL A 154 -8.61 8.39 -20.73
N GLY A 155 -7.48 7.77 -20.42
CA GLY A 155 -6.18 8.39 -20.67
C GLY A 155 -5.01 7.53 -20.19
N ASP A 156 -3.82 7.94 -20.61
CA ASP A 156 -2.57 7.36 -20.15
C ASP A 156 -1.65 8.41 -19.52
N ILE A 157 -0.54 7.98 -18.98
CA ILE A 157 0.46 8.84 -18.35
C ILE A 157 1.09 9.83 -19.33
N ASN A 158 1.20 9.49 -20.62
CA ASN A 158 1.87 10.33 -21.60
C ASN A 158 1.00 11.51 -22.06
N GLY A 159 -0.31 11.31 -22.11
CA GLY A 159 -1.28 12.30 -22.58
C GLY A 159 -1.88 13.17 -21.48
N TYR A 160 -1.77 12.75 -20.23
CA TYR A 160 -2.41 13.47 -19.11
C TYR A 160 -1.78 14.83 -18.85
N ARG A 161 -2.61 15.85 -18.72
CA ARG A 161 -2.22 17.20 -18.35
C ARG A 161 -3.16 17.71 -17.25
N THR A 162 -2.62 18.35 -16.25
CA THR A 162 -3.38 18.99 -15.17
C THR A 162 -2.68 20.29 -14.76
N ASP A 163 -3.47 21.31 -14.49
CA ASP A 163 -2.98 22.57 -13.92
C ASP A 163 -2.98 22.53 -12.37
N ALA A 164 -3.64 21.52 -11.78
CA ALA A 164 -3.63 21.33 -10.33
C ALA A 164 -2.31 20.69 -9.87
N PRO A 165 -1.81 21.05 -8.69
CA PRO A 165 -0.67 20.37 -8.11
C PRO A 165 -1.00 18.88 -7.91
N VAL A 166 -0.03 18.01 -8.10
CA VAL A 166 -0.15 16.57 -7.87
C VAL A 166 0.75 16.19 -6.73
N ASP A 167 0.15 15.72 -5.63
CA ASP A 167 0.89 15.38 -4.41
C ASP A 167 1.35 13.91 -4.42
N MET A 168 0.54 13.04 -5.06
CA MET A 168 0.85 11.61 -5.14
C MET A 168 0.43 11.01 -6.48
N VAL A 169 1.27 10.14 -6.99
CA VAL A 169 0.97 9.28 -8.14
C VAL A 169 1.00 7.82 -7.71
N VAL A 170 -0.07 7.10 -8.03
CA VAL A 170 -0.22 5.66 -7.79
C VAL A 170 -0.23 4.94 -9.13
N THR A 171 0.52 3.84 -9.26
CA THR A 171 0.62 3.05 -10.51
C THR A 171 0.69 1.57 -10.20
N LEU A 172 -0.38 1.02 -9.62
CA LEU A 172 -0.38 -0.37 -9.14
C LEU A 172 -0.63 -1.39 -10.25
N HIS A 173 -1.22 -0.98 -11.36
CA HIS A 173 -1.60 -1.87 -12.47
C HIS A 173 -1.01 -1.48 -13.83
N ALA A 174 -0.17 -0.46 -13.89
CA ALA A 174 0.51 -0.03 -15.11
C ALA A 174 1.83 -0.82 -15.39
N CYS A 175 1.88 -2.06 -14.99
CA CYS A 175 3.11 -2.83 -14.78
C CYS A 175 3.92 -3.12 -16.04
N ASP A 176 3.31 -3.24 -17.22
CA ASP A 176 4.02 -3.85 -18.37
C ASP A 176 4.28 -2.91 -19.55
N THR A 177 3.60 -1.77 -19.66
CA THR A 177 3.68 -0.99 -20.90
C THR A 177 4.19 0.45 -20.72
N CYS A 178 3.96 1.09 -19.58
CA CYS A 178 4.29 2.51 -19.43
C CYS A 178 5.71 2.78 -18.95
N LEU A 179 6.28 1.92 -18.11
CA LEU A 179 7.60 2.18 -17.51
C LEU A 179 8.76 1.68 -18.36
N LEU A 180 8.55 0.62 -19.15
CA LEU A 180 9.61 0.05 -19.99
C LEU A 180 9.90 0.89 -21.25
N TYR A 181 8.92 1.65 -21.74
CA TYR A 181 9.09 2.48 -22.93
C TYR A 181 9.51 3.93 -22.64
N THR A 182 9.38 4.42 -21.43
CA THR A 182 9.61 5.84 -21.10
C THR A 182 10.77 6.09 -20.15
N SER A 183 11.29 5.07 -19.49
CA SER A 183 12.48 5.18 -18.65
C SER A 183 13.61 4.33 -19.24
N PRO A 184 14.66 4.93 -19.79
CA PRO A 184 15.81 4.15 -20.24
C PRO A 184 16.41 3.41 -19.03
N SER A 185 16.48 2.09 -19.15
CA SER A 185 17.14 1.26 -18.14
C SER A 185 18.66 1.57 -18.14
N PRO A 186 19.30 1.63 -16.98
CA PRO A 186 20.77 1.71 -16.91
C PRO A 186 21.50 0.54 -17.62
N ARG A 187 20.74 -0.50 -18.01
CA ARG A 187 21.23 -1.67 -18.75
C ARG A 187 20.97 -1.62 -20.25
N ASP A 188 20.24 -0.60 -20.73
CA ASP A 188 20.01 -0.49 -22.16
C ASP A 188 21.34 -0.14 -22.85
N PRO A 189 21.73 -0.86 -23.92
CA PRO A 189 22.93 -0.54 -24.65
C PRO A 189 22.77 0.87 -25.23
N LYS A 190 23.74 1.73 -24.99
CA LYS A 190 23.80 3.06 -25.60
C LYS A 190 23.75 2.85 -27.11
N THR A 191 22.65 3.20 -27.72
CA THR A 191 22.56 3.36 -29.18
C THR A 191 23.41 4.55 -29.55
N SER A 192 24.56 4.28 -30.16
CA SER A 192 25.45 5.26 -30.82
C SER A 192 24.79 5.81 -32.05
#